data_96028cf62777c2372e9cc2e9d795e8e6
#
_entry.id   96028cf62777c2372e9cc2e9d795e8e6
#
_cell.length_a   1.000
_cell.length_b   1.000
_cell.length_c   1.000
_cell.angle_alpha   90.00
_cell.angle_beta   90.00
_cell.angle_gamma   90.00
#
_symmetry.space_group_name_H-M   'P 1'
#
loop_
_entity.id
_entity.type
_entity.pdbx_description
1 polymer ?
#
loop_
_entity_poly.entity_id
_entity_poly.type
_entity_poly.pdbx_seq_one_letter_code
_entity_poly.pdbx_strand_id
1 'polypeptide(L)'
;MSKTREQRLRRVLETMTRQHDRLRDPPAYGSWLLGWVSERPLRRRVRIQIILTIALITANLVGIGLAVLLENVAFPTPSIVSDAPLWITFVAGPAYTVIGMALGSYYVKVQTLAALRWASEEHTPSRADQRNTLLAPLRVAVGTLILWAVGAALFTTLYGLANRLFIPQVMFSTLFCGVLVATACYMLTEFALRPVAAQALEAGLPPGRFALGIIGRTMVVWLLSSGVPLFGIALLGILEMVLQN
;
A
#
# COMPACT_ATOMS: atom_id res chain seq x y z
N MET A 1 7.04 -29.74 57.19
CA MET A 1 6.72 -29.99 55.75
C MET A 1 6.37 -28.76 54.92
N SER A 2 6.38 -27.54 55.44
CA SER A 2 5.96 -26.33 54.67
C SER A 2 7.06 -25.66 53.87
N LYS A 3 8.30 -25.60 54.37
CA LYS A 3 9.43 -24.90 53.70
C LYS A 3 9.81 -25.42 52.30
N THR A 4 9.65 -26.74 52.09
CA THR A 4 9.99 -27.37 50.81
C THR A 4 8.97 -27.04 49.70
N ARG A 5 7.72 -26.79 50.10
CA ARG A 5 6.64 -26.43 49.14
C ARG A 5 6.75 -24.98 48.68
N GLU A 6 7.10 -24.09 49.62
CA GLU A 6 7.37 -22.68 49.27
C GLU A 6 8.59 -22.51 48.35
N GLN A 7 9.67 -23.28 48.60
CA GLN A 7 10.85 -23.25 47.75
C GLN A 7 10.58 -23.81 46.35
N ARG A 8 9.72 -24.81 46.19
CA ARG A 8 9.27 -25.29 44.89
C ARG A 8 8.41 -24.24 44.15
N LEU A 9 7.47 -23.60 44.87
CA LEU A 9 6.63 -22.55 44.32
C LEU A 9 7.46 -21.33 43.87
N ARG A 10 8.43 -20.90 44.67
CA ARG A 10 9.36 -19.84 44.28
C ARG A 10 10.17 -20.19 43.03
N ARG A 11 10.70 -21.40 42.90
CA ARG A 11 11.41 -21.84 41.69
C ARG A 11 10.51 -21.88 40.47
N VAL A 12 9.27 -22.37 40.62
CA VAL A 12 8.30 -22.40 39.52
C VAL A 12 7.94 -20.96 39.09
N LEU A 13 7.70 -20.08 40.07
CA LEU A 13 7.44 -18.65 39.79
C LEU A 13 8.64 -17.95 39.14
N GLU A 14 9.87 -18.19 39.66
CA GLU A 14 11.09 -17.67 39.04
C GLU A 14 11.32 -18.23 37.64
N THR A 15 11.01 -19.50 37.41
CA THR A 15 11.12 -20.09 36.07
C THR A 15 10.06 -19.52 35.12
N MET A 16 8.83 -19.33 35.61
CA MET A 16 7.78 -18.67 34.83
C MET A 16 8.08 -17.19 34.59
N THR A 17 8.63 -16.47 35.56
CA THR A 17 9.03 -15.05 35.38
C THR A 17 10.21 -14.95 34.44
N ARG A 18 11.21 -15.83 34.51
CA ARG A 18 12.31 -15.90 33.53
C ARG A 18 11.82 -16.33 32.15
N GLN A 19 10.83 -17.18 32.05
CA GLN A 19 10.22 -17.57 30.81
C GLN A 19 9.36 -16.40 30.23
N HIS A 20 8.73 -15.62 31.11
CA HIS A 20 8.02 -14.39 30.75
C HIS A 20 8.99 -13.27 30.40
N ASP A 21 10.14 -13.13 31.02
CA ASP A 21 11.21 -12.20 30.61
C ASP A 21 11.89 -12.65 29.30
N ARG A 22 12.01 -13.94 29.02
CA ARG A 22 12.43 -14.45 27.69
C ARG A 22 11.36 -14.27 26.62
N LEU A 23 10.07 -14.19 27.02
CA LEU A 23 8.98 -13.77 26.14
C LEU A 23 8.89 -12.24 26.04
N ARG A 24 9.59 -11.50 26.95
CA ARG A 24 9.81 -10.06 26.93
C ARG A 24 11.10 -9.64 26.19
N ASP A 25 11.98 -10.57 25.84
CA ASP A 25 12.90 -10.32 24.73
C ASP A 25 11.98 -9.97 23.54
N PRO A 26 12.02 -8.73 23.04
CA PRO A 26 11.10 -8.32 21.99
C PRO A 26 11.25 -9.37 20.90
N PRO A 27 10.16 -10.08 20.53
CA PRO A 27 10.25 -11.02 19.45
C PRO A 27 10.95 -10.26 18.38
N ALA A 28 11.97 -10.87 17.76
CA ALA A 28 12.80 -10.20 16.78
C ALA A 28 11.91 -9.78 15.61
N TYR A 29 11.12 -8.69 15.79
CA TYR A 29 10.33 -8.01 14.79
C TYR A 29 11.31 -7.31 13.83
N GLY A 30 12.21 -8.08 13.29
CA GLY A 30 13.18 -7.68 12.32
C GLY A 30 13.21 -8.75 11.25
N SER A 31 13.06 -8.35 10.01
CA SER A 31 13.48 -9.17 8.88
C SER A 31 14.81 -8.60 8.37
N TRP A 32 15.59 -9.44 7.69
CA TRP A 32 16.81 -8.99 6.99
C TRP A 32 16.51 -7.76 6.10
N LEU A 33 15.30 -7.67 5.56
CA LEU A 33 14.86 -6.57 4.71
C LEU A 33 14.54 -5.29 5.50
N LEU A 34 13.81 -5.39 6.62
CA LEU A 34 13.30 -4.24 7.37
C LEU A 34 14.24 -3.77 8.50
N GLY A 35 15.33 -4.51 8.76
CA GLY A 35 16.27 -4.23 9.85
C GLY A 35 15.83 -4.84 11.19
N TRP A 36 16.78 -4.90 12.12
CA TRP A 36 16.57 -5.42 13.47
C TRP A 36 16.17 -4.29 14.41
N VAL A 37 15.39 -4.60 15.44
CA VAL A 37 15.01 -3.63 16.49
C VAL A 37 16.22 -3.01 17.19
N SER A 38 17.35 -3.71 17.21
CA SER A 38 18.63 -3.26 17.77
C SER A 38 19.41 -2.27 16.88
N GLU A 39 19.00 -2.02 15.64
CA GLU A 39 19.65 -1.04 14.78
C GLU A 39 19.35 0.39 15.23
N ARG A 40 20.29 1.32 14.96
CA ARG A 40 20.12 2.74 15.24
C ARG A 40 18.83 3.26 14.59
N PRO A 41 17.95 3.97 15.32
CA PRO A 41 16.61 4.39 14.85
C PRO A 41 16.66 5.14 13.51
N LEU A 42 17.66 5.99 13.31
CA LEU A 42 17.86 6.77 12.08
C LEU A 42 18.16 5.87 10.87
N ARG A 43 19.00 4.84 11.01
CA ARG A 43 19.32 3.92 9.92
C ARG A 43 18.10 3.08 9.52
N ARG A 44 17.35 2.58 10.51
CA ARG A 44 16.13 1.84 10.28
C ARG A 44 15.09 2.67 9.54
N ARG A 45 14.91 3.94 9.94
CA ARG A 45 14.00 4.89 9.28
C ARG A 45 14.36 5.11 7.81
N VAL A 46 15.63 5.43 7.52
CA VAL A 46 16.10 5.67 6.15
C VAL A 46 15.94 4.41 5.29
N ARG A 47 16.28 3.25 5.85
CA ARG A 47 16.14 1.95 5.16
C ARG A 47 14.68 1.65 4.79
N ILE A 48 13.76 1.74 5.74
CA ILE A 48 12.32 1.53 5.50
C ILE A 48 11.82 2.51 4.44
N GLN A 49 12.22 3.78 4.52
CA GLN A 49 11.80 4.81 3.58
C GLN A 49 12.30 4.50 2.15
N ILE A 50 13.57 4.13 1.99
CA ILE A 50 14.14 3.81 0.67
C ILE A 50 13.46 2.58 0.08
N ILE A 51 13.36 1.48 0.85
CA ILE A 51 12.73 0.25 0.40
C ILE A 51 11.29 0.49 -0.01
N LEU A 52 10.53 1.21 0.83
CA LEU A 52 9.14 1.52 0.55
C LEU A 52 9.00 2.40 -0.71
N THR A 53 9.83 3.43 -0.85
CA THR A 53 9.80 4.29 -2.04
C THR A 53 10.10 3.50 -3.31
N ILE A 54 11.14 2.66 -3.31
CA ILE A 54 11.48 1.80 -4.47
C ILE A 54 10.32 0.84 -4.76
N ALA A 55 9.78 0.17 -3.74
CA ALA A 55 8.68 -0.78 -3.92
C ALA A 55 7.42 -0.12 -4.51
N LEU A 56 7.09 1.09 -4.05
CA LEU A 56 5.92 1.84 -4.55
C LEU A 56 6.16 2.37 -5.99
N ILE A 57 7.36 2.83 -6.31
CA ILE A 57 7.72 3.20 -7.69
C ILE A 57 7.59 1.98 -8.60
N THR A 58 8.14 0.83 -8.19
CA THR A 58 8.07 -0.41 -8.96
C THR A 58 6.62 -0.85 -9.17
N ALA A 59 5.78 -0.80 -8.12
CA ALA A 59 4.35 -1.13 -8.23
C ALA A 59 3.61 -0.23 -9.23
N ASN A 60 3.90 1.07 -9.23
CA ASN A 60 3.31 2.01 -10.18
C ASN A 60 3.80 1.75 -11.62
N LEU A 61 5.09 1.49 -11.83
CA LEU A 61 5.63 1.17 -13.17
C LEU A 61 5.05 -0.13 -13.72
N VAL A 62 4.92 -1.17 -12.88
CA VAL A 62 4.24 -2.42 -13.25
C VAL A 62 2.78 -2.16 -13.60
N GLY A 63 2.08 -1.31 -12.83
CA GLY A 63 0.70 -0.92 -13.12
C GLY A 63 0.54 -0.20 -14.45
N ILE A 64 1.44 0.72 -14.78
CA ILE A 64 1.46 1.42 -16.08
C ILE A 64 1.70 0.41 -17.22
N GLY A 65 2.67 -0.49 -17.06
CA GLY A 65 2.92 -1.56 -18.03
C GLY A 65 1.71 -2.46 -18.24
N LEU A 66 1.00 -2.78 -17.15
CA LEU A 66 -0.24 -3.57 -17.20
C LEU A 66 -1.37 -2.80 -17.89
N ALA A 67 -1.53 -1.49 -17.65
CA ALA A 67 -2.53 -0.67 -18.32
C ALA A 67 -2.29 -0.64 -19.83
N VAL A 68 -1.05 -0.40 -20.27
CA VAL A 68 -0.65 -0.44 -21.68
C VAL A 68 -0.89 -1.83 -22.29
N LEU A 69 -0.58 -2.90 -21.54
CA LEU A 69 -0.85 -4.27 -21.99
C LEU A 69 -2.36 -4.50 -22.19
N LEU A 70 -3.19 -4.13 -21.22
CA LEU A 70 -4.64 -4.27 -21.31
C LEU A 70 -5.22 -3.49 -22.49
N GLU A 71 -4.74 -2.26 -22.72
CA GLU A 71 -5.18 -1.42 -23.84
C GLU A 71 -4.90 -2.06 -25.21
N ASN A 72 -3.82 -2.82 -25.32
CA ASN A 72 -3.45 -3.44 -26.59
C ASN A 72 -3.97 -4.89 -26.76
N VAL A 73 -4.20 -5.61 -25.67
CA VAL A 73 -4.61 -7.03 -25.71
C VAL A 73 -6.12 -7.19 -25.52
N ALA A 74 -6.72 -6.48 -24.55
CA ALA A 74 -8.15 -6.60 -24.28
C ALA A 74 -9.01 -5.80 -25.28
N PHE A 75 -8.43 -4.73 -25.85
CA PHE A 75 -9.11 -3.86 -26.81
C PHE A 75 -8.27 -3.71 -28.10
N PRO A 76 -8.28 -4.70 -29.00
CA PRO A 76 -7.45 -4.66 -30.20
C PRO A 76 -7.90 -3.61 -31.22
N THR A 77 -9.15 -3.17 -31.16
CA THR A 77 -9.73 -2.17 -32.08
C THR A 77 -10.64 -1.20 -31.32
N PRO A 78 -10.42 0.14 -31.46
CA PRO A 78 -9.35 0.79 -32.21
C PRO A 78 -7.98 0.67 -31.49
N SER A 79 -6.90 0.59 -32.27
CA SER A 79 -5.55 0.48 -31.70
C SER A 79 -5.01 1.83 -31.28
N ILE A 80 -4.62 1.98 -30.00
CA ILE A 80 -3.99 3.20 -29.48
C ILE A 80 -2.68 3.50 -30.20
N VAL A 81 -1.95 2.46 -30.62
CA VAL A 81 -0.63 2.62 -31.24
C VAL A 81 -0.73 3.17 -32.66
N SER A 82 -1.72 2.73 -33.46
CA SER A 82 -1.88 3.15 -34.86
C SER A 82 -2.85 4.33 -35.06
N ASP A 83 -3.88 4.41 -34.21
CA ASP A 83 -5.03 5.29 -34.47
C ASP A 83 -5.07 6.53 -33.57
N ALA A 84 -4.20 6.57 -32.54
CA ALA A 84 -4.12 7.70 -31.64
C ALA A 84 -2.93 8.63 -31.97
N PRO A 85 -3.02 9.92 -31.61
CA PRO A 85 -1.91 10.86 -31.79
C PRO A 85 -0.68 10.44 -30.96
N LEU A 86 0.45 10.22 -31.63
CA LEU A 86 1.69 9.74 -31.01
C LEU A 86 2.18 10.61 -29.84
N TRP A 87 1.91 11.91 -29.87
CA TRP A 87 2.33 12.81 -28.79
C TRP A 87 1.65 12.49 -27.44
N ILE A 88 0.43 11.93 -27.43
CA ILE A 88 -0.26 11.53 -26.20
C ILE A 88 0.52 10.38 -25.57
N THR A 89 0.84 9.36 -26.36
CA THR A 89 1.54 8.16 -25.89
C THR A 89 3.00 8.44 -25.52
N PHE A 90 3.73 9.19 -26.36
CA PHE A 90 5.19 9.35 -26.21
C PHE A 90 5.62 10.62 -25.49
N VAL A 91 4.74 11.61 -25.31
CA VAL A 91 5.06 12.85 -24.61
C VAL A 91 4.20 13.02 -23.36
N ALA A 92 2.86 13.02 -23.49
CA ALA A 92 1.97 13.25 -22.36
C ALA A 92 2.04 12.10 -21.33
N GLY A 93 2.08 10.85 -21.79
CA GLY A 93 2.21 9.66 -20.94
C GLY A 93 3.45 9.68 -20.04
N PRO A 94 4.66 9.73 -20.63
CA PRO A 94 5.90 9.84 -19.87
C PRO A 94 5.97 11.09 -18.97
N ALA A 95 5.52 12.26 -19.46
CA ALA A 95 5.49 13.48 -18.66
C ALA A 95 4.61 13.33 -17.41
N TYR A 96 3.38 12.81 -17.57
CA TYR A 96 2.49 12.52 -16.45
C TYR A 96 3.09 11.50 -15.49
N THR A 97 3.72 10.45 -16.02
CA THR A 97 4.40 9.42 -15.21
C THR A 97 5.49 10.02 -14.34
N VAL A 98 6.36 10.85 -14.90
CA VAL A 98 7.45 11.50 -14.15
C VAL A 98 6.91 12.42 -13.06
N ILE A 99 5.92 13.27 -13.41
CA ILE A 99 5.27 14.18 -12.45
C ILE A 99 4.56 13.37 -11.36
N GLY A 100 3.79 12.36 -11.72
CA GLY A 100 3.06 11.50 -10.78
C GLY A 100 4.00 10.74 -9.84
N MET A 101 5.13 10.22 -10.36
CA MET A 101 6.16 9.56 -9.56
C MET A 101 6.82 10.53 -8.57
N ALA A 102 7.13 11.76 -8.99
CA ALA A 102 7.72 12.78 -8.13
C ALA A 102 6.75 13.18 -7.00
N LEU A 103 5.50 13.49 -7.34
CA LEU A 103 4.45 13.84 -6.38
C LEU A 103 4.14 12.67 -5.43
N GLY A 104 3.98 11.47 -5.97
CA GLY A 104 3.73 10.25 -5.21
C GLY A 104 4.86 9.93 -4.23
N SER A 105 6.11 9.99 -4.68
CA SER A 105 7.29 9.77 -3.83
C SER A 105 7.40 10.81 -2.72
N TYR A 106 7.11 12.07 -3.02
CA TYR A 106 7.07 13.13 -2.01
C TYR A 106 5.97 12.87 -0.97
N TYR A 107 4.77 12.52 -1.42
CA TYR A 107 3.64 12.22 -0.54
C TYR A 107 3.93 11.02 0.38
N VAL A 108 4.47 9.93 -0.18
CA VAL A 108 4.89 8.75 0.59
C VAL A 108 5.94 9.13 1.63
N LYS A 109 6.93 9.94 1.25
CA LYS A 109 7.95 10.45 2.18
C LYS A 109 7.30 11.17 3.35
N VAL A 110 6.39 12.10 3.12
CA VAL A 110 5.69 12.85 4.16
C VAL A 110 4.91 11.93 5.09
N GLN A 111 4.13 10.98 4.55
CA GLN A 111 3.33 10.04 5.33
C GLN A 111 4.20 9.10 6.17
N THR A 112 5.28 8.57 5.57
CA THR A 112 6.23 7.69 6.26
C THR A 112 6.99 8.44 7.37
N LEU A 113 7.38 9.69 7.13
CA LEU A 113 8.03 10.52 8.14
C LEU A 113 7.10 10.78 9.33
N ALA A 114 5.83 11.10 9.07
CA ALA A 114 4.85 11.30 10.13
C ALA A 114 4.60 10.02 10.95
N ALA A 115 4.59 8.84 10.29
CA ALA A 115 4.40 7.56 10.96
C ALA A 115 5.61 7.11 11.79
N LEU A 116 6.83 7.46 11.38
CA LEU A 116 8.09 7.02 12.00
C LEU A 116 8.69 8.04 12.97
N ARG A 117 8.15 9.24 13.06
CA ARG A 117 8.71 10.36 13.84
C ARG A 117 8.92 9.98 15.31
N TRP A 118 7.87 9.52 15.98
CA TRP A 118 7.92 9.15 17.39
C TRP A 118 8.93 8.02 17.68
N ALA A 119 9.04 7.04 16.77
CA ALA A 119 9.99 5.93 16.90
C ALA A 119 11.44 6.36 16.69
N SER A 120 11.68 7.46 15.94
CA SER A 120 13.01 8.01 15.72
C SER A 120 13.45 8.97 16.83
N GLU A 121 12.51 9.59 17.54
CA GLU A 121 12.72 10.49 18.67
C GLU A 121 12.71 9.73 20.02
N GLU A 122 12.55 8.40 20.00
CA GLU A 122 12.58 7.49 21.16
C GLU A 122 11.62 7.91 22.29
N HIS A 123 10.50 8.56 21.95
CA HIS A 123 9.48 8.90 22.93
C HIS A 123 8.28 7.95 22.88
N THR A 124 7.53 7.87 23.98
CA THR A 124 6.30 7.08 24.04
C THR A 124 5.28 7.63 23.03
N PRO A 125 4.67 6.78 22.16
CA PRO A 125 3.78 7.25 21.11
C PRO A 125 2.55 7.92 21.70
N SER A 126 2.27 9.13 21.25
CA SER A 126 1.03 9.84 21.55
C SER A 126 -0.14 9.22 20.76
N ARG A 127 -1.39 9.54 21.11
CA ARG A 127 -2.58 9.13 20.37
C ARG A 127 -2.55 9.57 18.89
N ALA A 128 -1.96 10.73 18.62
CA ALA A 128 -1.77 11.24 17.27
C ALA A 128 -0.75 10.41 16.48
N ASP A 129 0.34 9.99 17.13
CA ASP A 129 1.37 9.16 16.52
C ASP A 129 0.83 7.76 16.19
N GLN A 130 0.08 7.14 17.11
CA GLN A 130 -0.60 5.88 16.87
C GLN A 130 -1.54 5.96 15.65
N ARG A 131 -2.37 7.02 15.60
CA ARG A 131 -3.27 7.26 14.48
C ARG A 131 -2.52 7.44 13.17
N ASN A 132 -1.45 8.22 13.15
CA ASN A 132 -0.64 8.45 11.97
C ASN A 132 0.02 7.16 11.47
N THR A 133 0.55 6.35 12.37
CA THR A 133 1.17 5.06 12.04
C THR A 133 0.15 4.07 11.47
N LEU A 134 -1.02 3.94 12.10
CA LEU A 134 -2.06 2.98 11.68
C LEU A 134 -2.78 3.39 10.40
N LEU A 135 -2.95 4.69 10.14
CA LEU A 135 -3.61 5.19 8.94
C LEU A 135 -2.68 5.44 7.75
N ALA A 136 -1.35 5.41 7.95
CA ALA A 136 -0.39 5.65 6.89
C ALA A 136 -0.60 4.76 5.64
N PRO A 137 -0.82 3.42 5.76
CA PRO A 137 -1.08 2.58 4.59
C PRO A 137 -2.31 3.01 3.81
N LEU A 138 -3.39 3.33 4.51
CA LEU A 138 -4.64 3.78 3.87
C LEU A 138 -4.46 5.12 3.16
N ARG A 139 -3.76 6.07 3.79
CA ARG A 139 -3.49 7.38 3.17
C ARG A 139 -2.64 7.26 1.92
N VAL A 140 -1.61 6.40 1.93
CA VAL A 140 -0.78 6.13 0.76
C VAL A 140 -1.62 5.52 -0.36
N ALA A 141 -2.46 4.53 -0.06
CA ALA A 141 -3.35 3.92 -1.05
C ALA A 141 -4.33 4.92 -1.66
N VAL A 142 -4.98 5.75 -0.83
CA VAL A 142 -5.92 6.79 -1.28
C VAL A 142 -5.20 7.83 -2.14
N GLY A 143 -4.00 8.28 -1.72
CA GLY A 143 -3.19 9.21 -2.52
C GLY A 143 -2.80 8.63 -3.88
N THR A 144 -2.42 7.35 -3.92
CA THR A 144 -2.14 6.62 -5.17
C THR A 144 -3.39 6.53 -6.04
N LEU A 145 -4.53 6.18 -5.46
CA LEU A 145 -5.80 6.07 -6.20
C LEU A 145 -6.22 7.42 -6.79
N ILE A 146 -6.05 8.53 -6.05
CA ILE A 146 -6.33 9.88 -6.55
C ILE A 146 -5.44 10.21 -7.75
N LEU A 147 -4.13 9.93 -7.68
CA LEU A 147 -3.22 10.14 -8.81
C LEU A 147 -3.67 9.33 -10.04
N TRP A 148 -4.02 8.06 -9.86
CA TRP A 148 -4.51 7.22 -10.97
C TRP A 148 -5.84 7.72 -11.51
N ALA A 149 -6.77 8.19 -10.67
CA ALA A 149 -8.06 8.75 -11.10
C ALA A 149 -7.88 10.06 -11.92
N VAL A 150 -6.95 10.93 -11.49
CA VAL A 150 -6.59 12.13 -12.25
C VAL A 150 -5.97 11.76 -13.59
N GLY A 151 -5.08 10.76 -13.61
CA GLY A 151 -4.53 10.22 -14.86
C GLY A 151 -5.60 9.64 -15.77
N ALA A 152 -6.53 8.85 -15.23
CA ALA A 152 -7.65 8.31 -15.97
C ALA A 152 -8.51 9.41 -16.61
N ALA A 153 -8.87 10.44 -15.84
CA ALA A 153 -9.63 11.59 -16.37
C ALA A 153 -8.87 12.32 -17.48
N LEU A 154 -7.57 12.58 -17.27
CA LEU A 154 -6.72 13.26 -18.24
C LEU A 154 -6.61 12.47 -19.55
N PHE A 155 -6.18 11.20 -19.47
CA PHE A 155 -5.95 10.38 -20.68
C PHE A 155 -7.24 10.00 -21.36
N THR A 156 -8.33 9.70 -20.63
CA THR A 156 -9.64 9.48 -21.24
C THR A 156 -10.10 10.70 -22.03
N THR A 157 -9.83 11.92 -21.53
CA THR A 157 -10.15 13.15 -22.25
C THR A 157 -9.27 13.32 -23.47
N LEU A 158 -7.95 13.18 -23.34
CA LEU A 158 -7.01 13.37 -24.46
C LEU A 158 -7.25 12.38 -25.60
N TYR A 159 -7.37 11.10 -25.28
CA TYR A 159 -7.65 10.07 -26.28
C TYR A 159 -9.08 10.17 -26.82
N GLY A 160 -10.06 10.53 -25.98
CA GLY A 160 -11.45 10.70 -26.37
C GLY A 160 -11.68 11.87 -27.33
N LEU A 161 -10.85 12.93 -27.27
CA LEU A 161 -10.84 14.01 -28.25
C LEU A 161 -10.32 13.55 -29.62
N ALA A 162 -9.42 12.59 -29.66
CA ALA A 162 -8.94 11.99 -30.88
C ALA A 162 -9.96 11.01 -31.49
N ASN A 163 -10.51 10.12 -30.68
CA ASN A 163 -11.55 9.17 -31.05
C ASN A 163 -12.39 8.78 -29.83
N ARG A 164 -13.70 8.96 -29.90
CA ARG A 164 -14.63 8.63 -28.79
C ARG A 164 -14.62 7.16 -28.38
N LEU A 165 -14.23 6.25 -29.27
CA LEU A 165 -14.12 4.82 -28.98
C LEU A 165 -13.00 4.51 -27.99
N PHE A 166 -12.01 5.38 -27.82
CA PHE A 166 -10.97 5.24 -26.81
C PHE A 166 -11.45 5.52 -25.37
N ILE A 167 -12.59 6.24 -25.20
CA ILE A 167 -13.08 6.64 -23.88
C ILE A 167 -13.26 5.43 -22.94
N PRO A 168 -14.08 4.40 -23.28
CA PRO A 168 -14.29 3.26 -22.39
C PRO A 168 -13.02 2.43 -22.20
N GLN A 169 -12.22 2.28 -23.24
CA GLN A 169 -10.97 1.51 -23.21
C GLN A 169 -9.95 2.10 -22.23
N VAL A 170 -9.60 3.38 -22.40
CA VAL A 170 -8.59 4.07 -21.57
C VAL A 170 -9.11 4.27 -20.14
N MET A 171 -10.37 4.66 -19.98
CA MET A 171 -10.98 4.84 -18.67
C MET A 171 -10.96 3.53 -17.88
N PHE A 172 -11.39 2.44 -18.49
CA PHE A 172 -11.45 1.15 -17.82
C PHE A 172 -10.06 0.63 -17.46
N SER A 173 -9.11 0.56 -18.41
CA SER A 173 -7.77 0.04 -18.20
C SER A 173 -7.03 0.82 -17.10
N THR A 174 -7.10 2.16 -17.17
CA THR A 174 -6.41 3.03 -16.21
C THR A 174 -7.01 2.95 -14.82
N LEU A 175 -8.35 2.99 -14.67
CA LEU A 175 -8.98 2.88 -13.36
C LEU A 175 -8.78 1.49 -12.74
N PHE A 176 -8.90 0.44 -13.53
CA PHE A 176 -8.68 -0.93 -13.08
C PHE A 176 -7.25 -1.12 -12.56
N CYS A 177 -6.25 -0.73 -13.35
CA CYS A 177 -4.86 -0.78 -12.92
C CYS A 177 -4.58 0.14 -11.72
N GLY A 178 -5.20 1.31 -11.66
CA GLY A 178 -5.11 2.23 -10.54
C GLY A 178 -5.55 1.62 -9.22
N VAL A 179 -6.65 0.86 -9.22
CA VAL A 179 -7.13 0.13 -8.03
C VAL A 179 -6.17 -0.98 -7.64
N LEU A 180 -5.65 -1.75 -8.61
CA LEU A 180 -4.67 -2.80 -8.35
C LEU A 180 -3.39 -2.23 -7.73
N VAL A 181 -2.87 -1.13 -8.29
CA VAL A 181 -1.67 -0.45 -7.78
C VAL A 181 -1.91 0.13 -6.39
N ALA A 182 -3.04 0.80 -6.15
CA ALA A 182 -3.39 1.34 -4.85
C ALA A 182 -3.45 0.23 -3.78
N THR A 183 -3.98 -0.95 -4.14
CA THR A 183 -4.00 -2.14 -3.29
C THR A 183 -2.59 -2.63 -2.97
N ALA A 184 -1.75 -2.76 -3.99
CA ALA A 184 -0.36 -3.16 -3.82
C ALA A 184 0.39 -2.16 -2.92
N CYS A 185 0.19 -0.85 -3.14
CA CYS A 185 0.77 0.21 -2.30
C CYS A 185 0.29 0.12 -0.85
N TYR A 186 -0.99 -0.17 -0.60
CA TYR A 186 -1.53 -0.42 0.73
C TYR A 186 -0.80 -1.58 1.41
N MET A 187 -0.72 -2.74 0.75
CA MET A 187 -0.10 -3.94 1.27
C MET A 187 1.39 -3.75 1.58
N LEU A 188 2.13 -3.14 0.64
CA LEU A 188 3.56 -2.87 0.79
C LEU A 188 3.83 -1.91 1.96
N THR A 189 3.02 -0.85 2.10
CA THR A 189 3.14 0.12 3.18
C THR A 189 2.79 -0.50 4.52
N GLU A 190 1.72 -1.29 4.59
CA GLU A 190 1.32 -2.01 5.79
C GLU A 190 2.43 -2.99 6.23
N PHE A 191 2.96 -3.77 5.30
CA PHE A 191 4.05 -4.70 5.58
C PHE A 191 5.30 -3.97 6.10
N ALA A 192 5.69 -2.87 5.47
CA ALA A 192 6.86 -2.08 5.86
C ALA A 192 6.71 -1.41 7.24
N LEU A 193 5.51 -0.96 7.59
CA LEU A 193 5.22 -0.29 8.86
C LEU A 193 4.79 -1.25 9.98
N ARG A 194 4.61 -2.55 9.70
CA ARG A 194 4.14 -3.53 10.67
C ARG A 194 4.92 -3.56 11.99
N PRO A 195 6.29 -3.54 12.01
CA PRO A 195 7.03 -3.54 13.25
C PRO A 195 6.82 -2.27 14.08
N VAL A 196 6.66 -1.11 13.42
CA VAL A 196 6.41 0.16 14.10
C VAL A 196 4.98 0.25 14.62
N ALA A 197 4.02 -0.28 13.85
CA ALA A 197 2.62 -0.35 14.28
C ALA A 197 2.44 -1.27 15.49
N ALA A 198 3.17 -2.40 15.57
CA ALA A 198 3.17 -3.27 16.73
C ALA A 198 3.68 -2.54 17.97
N GLN A 199 4.83 -1.85 17.89
CA GLN A 199 5.36 -1.04 18.99
C GLN A 199 4.41 0.08 19.42
N ALA A 200 3.72 0.72 18.47
CA ALA A 200 2.73 1.75 18.79
C ALA A 200 1.53 1.21 19.59
N LEU A 201 1.14 -0.04 19.34
CA LEU A 201 0.03 -0.70 20.03
C LEU A 201 0.44 -1.23 21.44
N GLU A 202 1.72 -1.55 21.67
CA GLU A 202 2.21 -1.94 22.98
C GLU A 202 2.09 -0.81 24.02
N ALA A 203 2.14 0.45 23.58
CA ALA A 203 1.97 1.63 24.45
C ALA A 203 0.51 1.87 24.89
N GLY A 204 -0.43 1.03 24.47
CA GLY A 204 -1.85 1.07 24.81
C GLY A 204 -2.77 1.04 23.60
N LEU A 205 -3.98 0.54 23.79
CA LEU A 205 -4.98 0.51 22.72
C LEU A 205 -5.48 1.94 22.41
N PRO A 206 -5.49 2.36 21.13
CA PRO A 206 -6.07 3.64 20.78
C PRO A 206 -7.56 3.63 21.08
N PRO A 207 -8.10 4.66 21.78
CA PRO A 207 -9.53 4.75 22.01
C PRO A 207 -10.25 5.01 20.68
N GLY A 208 -11.13 4.11 20.28
CA GLY A 208 -12.01 4.27 19.14
C GLY A 208 -11.76 3.30 17.98
N ARG A 209 -12.75 3.19 17.11
CA ARG A 209 -12.86 2.27 15.96
C ARG A 209 -11.94 2.64 14.77
N PHE A 210 -10.79 3.27 15.00
CA PHE A 210 -9.91 3.77 13.94
C PHE A 210 -8.99 2.71 13.31
N ALA A 211 -8.82 1.56 13.94
CA ALA A 211 -8.19 0.43 13.27
C ALA A 211 -9.30 -0.36 12.55
N LEU A 212 -9.21 -0.47 11.24
CA LEU A 212 -9.93 -1.53 10.53
C LEU A 212 -9.60 -2.82 11.28
N GLY A 213 -10.57 -3.39 11.98
CA GLY A 213 -10.39 -4.66 12.67
C GLY A 213 -9.90 -5.72 11.68
N ILE A 214 -9.38 -6.84 12.15
CA ILE A 214 -8.88 -7.94 11.30
C ILE A 214 -9.87 -8.26 10.18
N ILE A 215 -11.16 -8.28 10.48
CA ILE A 215 -12.24 -8.53 9.52
C ILE A 215 -12.29 -7.45 8.42
N GLY A 216 -12.24 -6.17 8.78
CA GLY A 216 -12.27 -5.08 7.79
C GLY A 216 -11.05 -5.08 6.89
N ARG A 217 -9.87 -5.39 7.44
CA ARG A 217 -8.62 -5.55 6.68
C ARG A 217 -8.71 -6.73 5.70
N THR A 218 -9.18 -7.87 6.16
CA THR A 218 -9.38 -9.06 5.31
C THR A 218 -10.40 -8.79 4.21
N MET A 219 -11.50 -8.08 4.52
CA MET A 219 -12.49 -7.68 3.51
C MET A 219 -11.92 -6.74 2.45
N VAL A 220 -11.11 -5.73 2.83
CA VAL A 220 -10.46 -4.84 1.87
C VAL A 220 -9.52 -5.64 0.97
N VAL A 221 -8.69 -6.51 1.52
CA VAL A 221 -7.80 -7.37 0.75
C VAL A 221 -8.57 -8.26 -0.21
N TRP A 222 -9.63 -8.91 0.28
CA TRP A 222 -10.46 -9.79 -0.54
C TRP A 222 -11.19 -9.02 -1.65
N LEU A 223 -11.80 -7.89 -1.32
CA LEU A 223 -12.50 -7.03 -2.30
C LEU A 223 -11.54 -6.58 -3.41
N LEU A 224 -10.35 -6.16 -3.04
CA LEU A 224 -9.37 -5.64 -3.99
C LEU A 224 -8.66 -6.75 -4.78
N SER A 225 -8.41 -7.91 -4.19
CA SER A 225 -7.73 -9.03 -4.88
C SER A 225 -8.66 -9.86 -5.75
N SER A 226 -9.94 -9.97 -5.40
CA SER A 226 -10.90 -10.81 -6.10
C SER A 226 -12.08 -10.01 -6.66
N GLY A 227 -12.63 -9.08 -5.89
CA GLY A 227 -13.82 -8.32 -6.29
C GLY A 227 -13.56 -7.42 -7.48
N VAL A 228 -12.43 -6.70 -7.49
CA VAL A 228 -12.07 -5.80 -8.60
C VAL A 228 -11.79 -6.56 -9.89
N PRO A 229 -10.97 -7.64 -9.93
CA PRO A 229 -10.80 -8.45 -11.13
C PRO A 229 -12.09 -9.05 -11.65
N LEU A 230 -12.94 -9.60 -10.78
CA LEU A 230 -14.23 -10.17 -11.18
C LEU A 230 -15.17 -9.12 -11.77
N PHE A 231 -15.25 -7.94 -11.13
CA PHE A 231 -16.02 -6.82 -11.65
C PHE A 231 -15.48 -6.32 -13.00
N GLY A 232 -14.15 -6.31 -13.16
CA GLY A 232 -13.50 -5.98 -14.44
C GLY A 232 -13.87 -6.94 -15.55
N ILE A 233 -13.83 -8.24 -15.32
CA ILE A 233 -14.22 -9.27 -16.29
C ILE A 233 -15.71 -9.13 -16.65
N ALA A 234 -16.57 -8.90 -15.67
CA ALA A 234 -18.00 -8.70 -15.90
C ALA A 234 -18.27 -7.46 -16.76
N LEU A 235 -17.61 -6.34 -16.49
CA LEU A 235 -17.74 -5.12 -17.29
C LEU A 235 -17.26 -5.31 -18.73
N LEU A 236 -16.13 -5.99 -18.94
CA LEU A 236 -15.62 -6.31 -20.28
C LEU A 236 -16.63 -7.17 -21.05
N GLY A 237 -17.20 -8.20 -20.43
CA GLY A 237 -18.22 -9.04 -21.06
C GLY A 237 -19.49 -8.27 -21.44
N ILE A 238 -19.95 -7.34 -20.57
CA ILE A 238 -21.10 -6.48 -20.88
C ILE A 238 -20.76 -5.52 -22.01
N LEU A 239 -19.58 -4.90 -22.01
CA LEU A 239 -19.15 -3.97 -23.05
C LEU A 239 -19.06 -4.65 -24.41
N GLU A 240 -18.48 -5.85 -24.46
CA GLU A 240 -18.40 -6.63 -25.70
C GLU A 240 -19.79 -6.98 -26.24
N MET A 241 -20.72 -7.37 -25.38
CA MET A 241 -22.10 -7.67 -25.73
C MET A 241 -22.85 -6.47 -26.30
N VAL A 242 -22.59 -5.26 -25.76
CA VAL A 242 -23.19 -3.99 -26.22
C VAL A 242 -22.59 -3.53 -27.54
N LEU A 243 -21.29 -3.79 -27.80
CA LEU A 243 -20.62 -3.39 -29.04
C LEU A 243 -20.89 -4.33 -30.22
N GLN A 244 -21.33 -5.59 -29.95
CA GLN A 244 -21.69 -6.56 -30.99
C GLN A 244 -23.15 -6.44 -31.46
N ASN A 245 -24.02 -5.69 -30.76
CA ASN A 245 -25.39 -5.37 -31.16
C ASN A 245 -25.46 -3.96 -31.77
#